data_f2af7f7650f0a65575af9cb4424977e1
#
_entry.id   f2af7f7650f0a65575af9cb4424977e1
#
_cell.length_a   1.000
_cell.length_b   1.000
_cell.length_c   1.000
_cell.angle_alpha   90.00
_cell.angle_beta   90.00
_cell.angle_gamma   90.00
#
_symmetry.space_group_name_H-M   'P 1'
#
loop_
_entity.id
_entity.type
_entity.pdbx_description
1 polymer ?
#
loop_
_entity_poly.entity_id
_entity_poly.type
_entity_poly.pdbx_seq_one_letter_code
_entity_poly.pdbx_strand_id
1 'polypeptide(L)'
;MLATGQTYSCPECGGVLEEAKEGGMLRFRCRVGHLYSPESLLADQTEAVEKALWAAIRSMEEQAEFSDRLADNSKQKKRSRLARRFAEKADASRENANVLRNLLQRTSDEVFEIPLEDGTPEHEERTGTD
;
A
#
# COMPACT_ATOMS: atom_id res chain seq x y z
N MET A 1 13.14 10.92 -22.81
CA MET A 1 13.28 10.73 -22.44
C MET A 1 13.09 10.23 -21.53
N LEU A 2 13.02 9.80 -21.15
CA LEU A 2 12.88 9.23 -20.43
C LEU A 2 13.30 9.20 -19.61
N ALA A 3 13.32 9.21 -19.79
CA ALA A 3 13.92 9.24 -19.20
C ALA A 3 14.20 9.58 -17.93
N THR A 4 13.40 9.83 -17.21
CA THR A 4 13.72 10.04 -15.89
C THR A 4 14.19 8.80 -15.26
N GLY A 5 14.04 7.73 -15.90
CA GLY A 5 14.46 6.52 -15.29
C GLY A 5 13.52 6.00 -14.25
N GLN A 6 12.44 6.66 -14.03
CA GLN A 6 11.49 6.21 -13.05
C GLN A 6 10.63 5.13 -13.65
N THR A 7 10.46 4.05 -12.93
CA THR A 7 9.65 2.95 -13.40
C THR A 7 8.59 2.63 -12.36
N TYR A 8 7.36 2.50 -12.78
CA TYR A 8 6.28 2.19 -11.87
C TYR A 8 5.76 0.79 -12.14
N SER A 9 5.23 0.16 -11.12
CA SER A 9 4.63 -1.16 -11.24
C SER A 9 3.14 -1.04 -11.39
N CYS A 10 2.57 -1.88 -12.20
CA CYS A 10 1.11 -1.92 -12.33
C CYS A 10 0.51 -2.42 -11.02
N PRO A 11 -0.39 -1.68 -10.40
CA PRO A 11 -0.97 -2.13 -9.13
C PRO A 11 -1.75 -3.42 -9.25
N GLU A 12 -2.21 -3.74 -10.46
CA GLU A 12 -3.00 -4.92 -10.61
C GLU A 12 -2.19 -6.16 -10.88
N CYS A 13 -1.21 -6.11 -11.75
CA CYS A 13 -0.46 -7.29 -12.12
C CYS A 13 1.01 -7.23 -11.75
N GLY A 14 1.49 -6.11 -11.26
CA GLY A 14 2.89 -6.01 -10.90
C GLY A 14 3.84 -5.78 -12.04
N GLY A 15 3.32 -5.73 -13.26
CA GLY A 15 4.19 -5.52 -14.39
C GLY A 15 4.63 -4.08 -14.52
N VAL A 16 5.53 -3.85 -15.44
CA VAL A 16 6.06 -2.51 -15.66
C VAL A 16 5.03 -1.66 -16.37
N LEU A 17 4.86 -0.43 -15.92
CA LEU A 17 3.98 0.51 -16.57
C LEU A 17 4.78 1.40 -17.51
N GLU A 18 4.26 1.58 -18.69
CA GLU A 18 4.87 2.46 -19.65
C GLU A 18 4.01 3.70 -19.78
N GLU A 19 4.67 4.84 -19.81
CA GLU A 19 3.97 6.09 -19.93
C GLU A 19 3.73 6.41 -21.38
N ALA A 20 2.56 6.89 -21.70
CA ALA A 20 2.21 7.23 -23.07
C ALA A 20 1.33 8.46 -23.04
N LYS A 21 1.28 9.17 -24.15
CA LYS A 21 0.40 10.30 -24.27
C LYS A 21 -0.60 9.99 -25.35
N GLU A 22 -1.85 10.10 -25.04
CA GLU A 22 -2.88 9.88 -26.01
C GLU A 22 -3.73 11.11 -26.05
N GLY A 23 -3.73 11.78 -27.19
CA GLY A 23 -4.50 13.00 -27.30
C GLY A 23 -4.06 14.07 -26.33
N GLY A 24 -2.79 14.09 -26.02
CA GLY A 24 -2.27 15.07 -25.07
C GLY A 24 -2.46 14.68 -23.62
N MET A 25 -3.06 13.56 -23.36
CA MET A 25 -3.32 13.14 -22.00
C MET A 25 -2.35 12.04 -21.60
N LEU A 26 -1.88 12.13 -20.36
CA LEU A 26 -0.94 11.16 -19.86
C LEU A 26 -1.63 9.87 -19.51
N ARG A 27 -1.07 8.75 -19.92
CA ARG A 27 -1.62 7.45 -19.63
C ARG A 27 -0.52 6.49 -19.26
N PHE A 28 -0.87 5.46 -18.49
CA PHE A 28 0.08 4.44 -18.08
C PHE A 28 -0.49 3.07 -18.44
N ARG A 29 0.30 2.25 -19.10
CA ARG A 29 -0.19 0.96 -19.56
C ARG A 29 0.83 -0.12 -19.27
N CYS A 30 0.41 -1.27 -18.80
CA CYS A 30 1.30 -2.39 -18.59
C CYS A 30 1.22 -3.33 -19.78
N ARG A 31 2.09 -4.33 -19.81
CA ARG A 31 2.09 -5.24 -20.93
C ARG A 31 0.85 -6.03 -21.05
N VAL A 32 0.20 -6.38 -19.95
CA VAL A 32 -1.04 -7.12 -19.97
C VAL A 32 -2.17 -6.29 -20.54
N GLY A 33 -2.07 -4.99 -20.43
CA GLY A 33 -3.10 -4.11 -20.99
C GLY A 33 -3.86 -3.29 -19.98
N HIS A 34 -3.48 -3.33 -18.70
CA HIS A 34 -4.13 -2.47 -17.75
C HIS A 34 -3.75 -1.03 -18.05
N LEU A 35 -4.73 -0.17 -18.09
CA LEU A 35 -4.54 1.22 -18.49
C LEU A 35 -5.00 2.15 -17.39
N TYR A 36 -4.21 3.14 -17.10
CA TYR A 36 -4.51 4.07 -16.02
C TYR A 36 -4.35 5.52 -16.45
N SER A 37 -5.22 6.36 -15.93
CA SER A 37 -4.97 7.79 -15.94
C SER A 37 -4.10 8.10 -14.75
N PRO A 38 -3.53 9.30 -14.63
CA PRO A 38 -2.76 9.62 -13.45
C PRO A 38 -3.56 9.48 -12.16
N GLU A 39 -4.83 9.89 -12.20
CA GLU A 39 -5.66 9.83 -11.00
C GLU A 39 -5.98 8.40 -10.60
N SER A 40 -6.33 7.56 -11.57
CA SER A 40 -6.66 6.20 -11.23
C SER A 40 -5.42 5.44 -10.81
N LEU A 41 -4.26 5.76 -11.37
CA LEU A 41 -3.05 5.10 -10.95
C LEU A 41 -2.73 5.45 -9.50
N LEU A 42 -2.85 6.72 -9.14
CA LEU A 42 -2.59 7.12 -7.76
C LEU A 42 -3.57 6.47 -6.81
N ALA A 43 -4.83 6.39 -7.19
CA ALA A 43 -5.84 5.76 -6.33
C ALA A 43 -5.52 4.29 -6.10
N ASP A 44 -5.13 3.59 -7.16
CA ASP A 44 -4.81 2.18 -7.02
C ASP A 44 -3.51 1.97 -6.26
N GLN A 45 -2.55 2.88 -6.39
CA GLN A 45 -1.34 2.81 -5.60
C GLN A 45 -1.66 2.98 -4.13
N THR A 46 -2.55 3.88 -3.80
CA THR A 46 -2.95 4.10 -2.42
C THR A 46 -3.61 2.85 -1.85
N GLU A 47 -4.47 2.24 -2.62
CA GLU A 47 -5.11 1.03 -2.17
C GLU A 47 -4.10 -0.09 -1.99
N ALA A 48 -3.12 -0.18 -2.87
CA ALA A 48 -2.08 -1.20 -2.77
C ALA A 48 -1.26 -1.02 -1.50
N VAL A 49 -0.97 0.21 -1.12
CA VAL A 49 -0.25 0.48 0.11
C VAL A 49 -1.07 0.01 1.31
N GLU A 50 -2.36 0.30 1.31
CA GLU A 50 -3.20 -0.11 2.42
C GLU A 50 -3.27 -1.63 2.53
N LYS A 51 -3.39 -2.31 1.42
CA LYS A 51 -3.43 -3.76 1.45
C LYS A 51 -2.12 -4.33 1.97
N ALA A 52 -1.00 -3.74 1.57
CA ALA A 52 0.31 -4.21 2.02
C ALA A 52 0.48 -4.00 3.51
N LEU A 53 -0.02 -2.86 4.04
CA LEU A 53 0.07 -2.60 5.46
C LEU A 53 -0.78 -3.58 6.25
N TRP A 54 -1.99 -3.88 5.77
CA TRP A 54 -2.83 -4.85 6.46
C TRP A 54 -2.19 -6.23 6.47
N ALA A 55 -1.56 -6.62 5.36
CA ALA A 55 -0.88 -7.91 5.31
C ALA A 55 0.28 -7.95 6.29
N ALA A 56 1.03 -6.85 6.39
CA ALA A 56 2.14 -6.79 7.31
C ALA A 56 1.66 -6.85 8.76
N ILE A 57 0.58 -6.15 9.09
CA ILE A 57 0.01 -6.18 10.43
C ILE A 57 -0.36 -7.60 10.80
N ARG A 58 -1.07 -8.28 9.89
CA ARG A 58 -1.50 -9.63 10.16
C ARG A 58 -0.32 -10.55 10.39
N SER A 59 0.71 -10.43 9.56
CA SER A 59 1.88 -11.26 9.72
C SER A 59 2.61 -11.00 11.03
N MET A 60 2.66 -9.75 11.45
CA MET A 60 3.31 -9.43 12.71
C MET A 60 2.53 -9.95 13.91
N GLU A 61 1.21 -9.92 13.81
CA GLU A 61 0.40 -10.44 14.89
C GLU A 61 0.53 -11.96 15.00
N GLU A 62 0.60 -12.63 13.86
CA GLU A 62 0.82 -14.06 13.87
C GLU A 62 2.21 -14.39 14.41
N GLN A 63 3.19 -13.58 14.06
CA GLN A 63 4.53 -13.78 14.55
C GLN A 63 4.57 -13.63 16.06
N ALA A 64 3.84 -12.64 16.59
CA ALA A 64 3.78 -12.43 18.03
C ALA A 64 3.14 -13.63 18.72
N GLU A 65 2.04 -14.12 18.16
CA GLU A 65 1.36 -15.24 18.77
C GLU A 65 2.22 -16.49 18.74
N PHE A 66 2.88 -16.73 17.63
CA PHE A 66 3.75 -17.88 17.52
C PHE A 66 4.94 -17.76 18.48
N SER A 67 5.49 -16.57 18.63
CA SER A 67 6.59 -16.34 19.56
C SER A 67 6.16 -16.59 21.00
N ASP A 68 4.94 -16.21 21.35
CA ASP A 68 4.40 -16.48 22.68
C ASP A 68 4.30 -18.01 22.91
N ARG A 69 3.88 -18.75 21.90
CA ARG A 69 3.79 -20.18 22.04
C ARG A 69 5.16 -20.78 22.24
N LEU A 70 6.17 -20.27 21.54
CA LEU A 70 7.52 -20.75 21.70
C LEU A 70 8.08 -20.41 23.08
N ALA A 71 7.70 -19.25 23.61
CA ALA A 71 8.10 -18.87 24.95
C ALA A 71 7.51 -19.83 25.98
N ASP A 72 6.23 -20.17 25.84
CA ASP A 72 5.61 -21.07 26.76
C ASP A 72 6.21 -22.47 26.68
N ASN A 73 6.49 -22.91 25.47
CA ASN A 73 7.11 -24.21 25.29
C ASN A 73 8.49 -24.23 25.92
N SER A 74 9.25 -23.17 25.79
CA SER A 74 10.58 -23.07 26.38
C SER A 74 10.52 -23.06 27.91
N LYS A 75 9.50 -22.41 28.47
CA LYS A 75 9.34 -22.42 29.91
C LYS A 75 9.05 -23.82 30.41
N GLN A 76 8.21 -24.56 29.71
CA GLN A 76 7.90 -25.88 30.12
C GLN A 76 9.13 -26.79 30.10
N LYS A 77 10.08 -26.49 29.21
CA LYS A 77 11.31 -27.24 29.13
C LYS A 77 12.40 -26.62 30.00
N LYS A 78 12.04 -25.66 30.84
CA LYS A 78 12.94 -25.01 31.77
C LYS A 78 14.10 -24.32 31.07
N ARG A 79 13.83 -23.76 29.91
CA ARG A 79 14.85 -23.00 29.20
C ARG A 79 14.50 -21.52 29.34
N SER A 80 14.77 -20.98 30.52
CA SER A 80 14.31 -19.64 30.84
C SER A 80 14.86 -18.55 29.95
N ARG A 81 16.14 -18.67 29.58
CA ARG A 81 16.74 -17.62 28.77
C ARG A 81 16.10 -17.59 27.39
N LEU A 82 15.86 -18.78 26.84
CA LEU A 82 15.26 -18.87 25.54
C LEU A 82 13.80 -18.39 25.59
N ALA A 83 13.10 -18.73 26.67
CA ALA A 83 11.73 -18.28 26.84
C ALA A 83 11.66 -16.77 26.86
N ARG A 84 12.62 -16.11 27.53
CA ARG A 84 12.62 -14.68 27.58
C ARG A 84 12.85 -14.07 26.22
N ARG A 85 13.73 -14.64 25.43
CA ARG A 85 14.01 -14.10 24.11
C ARG A 85 12.78 -14.21 23.21
N PHE A 86 12.05 -15.31 23.30
CA PHE A 86 10.83 -15.45 22.52
C PHE A 86 9.75 -14.45 22.98
N ALA A 87 9.67 -14.24 24.29
CA ALA A 87 8.70 -13.29 24.81
C ALA A 87 9.03 -11.87 24.35
N GLU A 88 10.33 -11.54 24.29
CA GLU A 88 10.74 -10.23 23.82
C GLU A 88 10.43 -10.07 22.34
N LYS A 89 10.59 -11.13 21.58
CA LYS A 89 10.26 -11.07 20.17
C LYS A 89 8.75 -10.87 19.99
N ALA A 90 7.94 -11.52 20.80
CA ALA A 90 6.49 -11.36 20.72
C ALA A 90 6.10 -9.92 21.00
N ASP A 91 6.71 -9.32 22.04
CA ASP A 91 6.39 -7.96 22.39
C ASP A 91 6.81 -6.99 21.29
N ALA A 92 7.97 -7.20 20.71
CA ALA A 92 8.45 -6.34 19.64
C ALA A 92 7.54 -6.44 18.41
N SER A 93 7.10 -7.64 18.09
CA SER A 93 6.23 -7.81 16.94
C SER A 93 4.87 -7.15 17.17
N ARG A 94 4.35 -7.24 18.40
CA ARG A 94 3.09 -6.60 18.71
C ARG A 94 3.19 -5.10 18.65
N GLU A 95 4.30 -4.56 19.14
CA GLU A 95 4.50 -3.14 19.10
C GLU A 95 4.64 -2.65 17.68
N ASN A 96 5.36 -3.37 16.84
CA ASN A 96 5.50 -2.98 15.44
C ASN A 96 4.15 -3.04 14.72
N ALA A 97 3.33 -4.03 15.03
CA ALA A 97 2.00 -4.10 14.43
C ALA A 97 1.17 -2.88 14.82
N ASN A 98 1.30 -2.42 16.07
CA ASN A 98 0.57 -1.25 16.50
C ASN A 98 1.05 0.01 15.80
N VAL A 99 2.36 0.12 15.55
CA VAL A 99 2.88 1.27 14.81
C VAL A 99 2.29 1.29 13.41
N LEU A 100 2.24 0.13 12.75
CA LEU A 100 1.66 0.09 11.42
C LEU A 100 0.17 0.36 11.44
N ARG A 101 -0.52 -0.10 12.48
CA ARG A 101 -1.94 0.15 12.56
C ARG A 101 -2.23 1.64 12.72
N ASN A 102 -1.41 2.32 13.51
CA ASN A 102 -1.55 3.75 13.68
C ASN A 102 -1.23 4.49 12.38
N LEU A 103 -0.23 4.02 11.65
CA LEU A 103 0.11 4.65 10.39
C LEU A 103 -1.03 4.48 9.40
N LEU A 104 -1.62 3.29 9.36
CA LEU A 104 -2.71 3.03 8.44
C LEU A 104 -3.90 3.92 8.77
N GLN A 105 -4.18 4.13 10.06
CA GLN A 105 -5.28 4.96 10.43
C GLN A 105 -5.03 6.40 10.03
N ARG A 106 -3.82 6.91 10.20
CA ARG A 106 -3.53 8.26 9.80
C ARG A 106 -3.63 8.40 8.30
N THR A 107 -3.19 7.39 7.56
CA THR A 107 -3.29 7.45 6.11
C THR A 107 -4.75 7.50 5.67
N SER A 108 -5.61 6.79 6.36
CA SER A 108 -7.02 6.86 6.02
C SER A 108 -7.61 8.22 6.34
N ASP A 109 -7.20 8.80 7.45
CA ASP A 109 -7.73 10.10 7.83
C ASP A 109 -7.23 11.19 6.92
N GLU A 110 -6.08 11.01 6.35
CA GLU A 110 -5.55 12.01 5.46
C GLU A 110 -5.85 11.62 4.05
N VAL A 111 -6.95 11.06 3.80
CA VAL A 111 -7.30 10.69 2.46
C VAL A 111 -7.09 11.85 1.57
N PHE A 112 -6.25 11.66 0.59
CA PHE A 112 -5.99 12.71 -0.34
C PHE A 112 -7.14 12.72 -1.28
N GLU A 113 -7.89 13.75 -1.29
CA GLU A 113 -9.00 13.87 -2.18
C GLU A 113 -8.57 14.63 -3.38
N ILE A 114 -8.61 14.02 -4.51
CA ILE A 114 -8.27 14.70 -5.72
C ILE A 114 -9.45 15.52 -6.11
N PRO A 115 -9.29 16.80 -6.19
CA PRO A 115 -10.42 17.64 -6.54
C PRO A 115 -10.93 17.26 -7.91
N LEU A 116 -12.19 17.13 -7.99
CA LEU A 116 -12.74 16.80 -9.25
C LEU A 116 -13.12 17.98 -10.02
N GLU A 117 -12.80 19.07 -9.55
CA GLU A 117 -13.27 20.19 -10.23
C GLU A 117 -12.70 20.31 -11.49
N ASP A 118 -11.75 19.67 -11.68
CA ASP A 118 -11.18 19.88 -12.80
C ASP A 118 -11.94 19.79 -13.84
N GLY A 119 -12.18 20.36 -14.39
CA GLY A 119 -12.68 20.29 -15.48
C GLY A 119 -13.84 19.88 -15.85
N THR A 120 -14.31 19.32 -15.23
CA THR A 120 -15.43 18.83 -15.69
C THR A 120 -16.31 19.80 -16.17
N PRO A 121 -16.57 20.65 -15.51
CA PRO A 121 -17.58 21.51 -15.92
C PRO A 121 -17.30 22.20 -17.13
N GLU A 122 -16.29 22.61 -17.28
CA GLU A 122 -16.07 23.41 -18.33
C GLU A 122 -16.43 22.86 -19.52
N HIS A 123 -16.43 21.73 -19.57
CA HIS A 123 -16.66 21.27 -20.76
C HIS A 123 -17.89 21.58 -21.29
N GLU A 124 -18.77 21.41 -20.65
CA GLU A 124 -19.96 21.56 -21.20
C GLU A 124 -20.21 22.80 -21.71
N GLU A 125 -19.78 23.70 -21.13
CA GLU A 125 -20.09 24.88 -21.62
C GLU A 125 -19.64 25.04 -22.90
N ARG A 126 -18.65 24.50 -23.23
CA ARG A 126 -18.20 24.79 -24.45
C ARG A 126 -19.10 24.35 -25.36
N THR A 127 -19.65 23.36 -25.16
CA THR A 127 -20.44 22.90 -26.16
C THR A 127 -21.54 23.73 -26.36
N GLY A 128 -21.97 24.26 -25.44
CA GLY A 128 -23.12 24.94 -25.73
C GLY A 128 -22.94 25.98 -26.61
N THR A 129 -21.93 26.32 -26.89
CA THR A 129 -21.83 27.40 -27.63
C THR A 129 -22.21 27.24 -28.87
N ASP A 130 -22.37 26.97 -29.35
CA ASP A 130 -22.70 26.94 -30.60
C ASP A 130 -23.45 27.56 -31.02
#